data_c1eae5208dc904fda2d0284529a136b0
#
_entry.id   c1eae5208dc904fda2d0284529a136b0
#
_cell.length_a   1.000
_cell.length_b   1.000
_cell.length_c   1.000
_cell.angle_alpha   90.00
_cell.angle_beta   90.00
_cell.angle_gamma   90.00
#
_symmetry.space_group_name_H-M   'P 1'
#
loop_
_entity.id
_entity.type
_entity.pdbx_description
1 polymer ?
#
loop_
_entity_poly.entity_id
_entity_poly.type
_entity_poly.pdbx_seq_one_letter_code
_entity_poly.pdbx_strand_id
1 'polypeptide(L)'
;MPAALDERGSWGNRESIDWFLNFAKVMFENFGDRVKYWFNEQNMLTLVGPVIGTLMIPEGCTNVLKETYQQNHHMLVAQAKAMALCHEMLPGAKIGPAPNISLVYPASCKPEDVLAAQNYNAIR
;
A
#
# COMPACT_ATOMS: atom_id res chain seq x y z
N MET A 1 8.09 -2.76 6.47
CA MET A 1 9.41 -2.76 5.80
C MET A 1 10.44 -3.25 6.80
N PRO A 2 11.51 -3.98 6.45
CA PRO A 2 12.60 -4.29 7.38
C PRO A 2 13.31 -3.02 7.87
N ALA A 3 13.74 -2.98 9.14
CA ALA A 3 14.36 -1.80 9.76
C ALA A 3 15.54 -1.23 8.95
N ALA A 4 16.39 -2.08 8.39
CA ALA A 4 17.50 -1.64 7.55
C ALA A 4 17.08 -0.88 6.27
N LEU A 5 15.84 -1.06 5.80
CA LEU A 5 15.30 -0.32 4.66
C LEU A 5 14.58 0.97 5.12
N ASP A 6 14.15 1.02 6.37
CA ASP A 6 13.58 2.24 6.95
C ASP A 6 14.64 3.33 7.09
N GLU A 7 15.87 2.98 7.48
CA GLU A 7 17.03 3.89 7.50
C GLU A 7 17.36 4.46 6.11
N ARG A 8 16.97 3.77 5.03
CA ARG A 8 17.15 4.22 3.64
C ARG A 8 15.96 4.99 3.09
N GLY A 9 15.00 5.37 3.92
CA GLY A 9 13.84 6.18 3.56
C GLY A 9 12.58 5.39 3.22
N SER A 10 12.58 4.07 3.45
CA SER A 10 11.39 3.22 3.28
C SER A 10 10.64 3.47 1.96
N TRP A 11 9.32 3.62 1.99
CA TRP A 11 8.50 3.91 0.82
C TRP A 11 8.66 5.33 0.26
N GLY A 12 9.28 6.26 0.98
CA GLY A 12 9.69 7.57 0.47
C GLY A 12 10.78 7.47 -0.60
N ASN A 13 11.64 6.47 -0.50
CA ASN A 13 12.66 6.20 -1.50
C ASN A 13 12.08 5.38 -2.67
N ARG A 14 12.27 5.85 -3.90
CA ARG A 14 11.77 5.16 -5.10
C ARG A 14 12.38 3.77 -5.31
N GLU A 15 13.59 3.52 -4.81
CA GLU A 15 14.23 2.19 -4.85
C GLU A 15 13.42 1.12 -4.09
N SER A 16 12.52 1.53 -3.20
CA SER A 16 11.62 0.62 -2.49
C SER A 16 10.79 -0.27 -3.42
N ILE A 17 10.51 0.22 -4.62
CA ILE A 17 9.84 -0.55 -5.67
C ILE A 17 10.67 -1.78 -6.04
N ASP A 18 11.96 -1.59 -6.26
CA ASP A 18 12.86 -2.67 -6.67
C ASP A 18 13.16 -3.63 -5.51
N TRP A 19 13.27 -3.10 -4.28
CA TRP A 19 13.40 -3.95 -3.09
C TRP A 19 12.20 -4.87 -2.90
N PHE A 20 11.00 -4.32 -3.10
CA PHE A 20 9.77 -5.11 -3.01
C PHE A 20 9.68 -6.15 -4.13
N LEU A 21 10.06 -5.80 -5.36
CA LEU A 21 10.09 -6.75 -6.48
C LEU A 21 11.07 -7.89 -6.26
N ASN A 22 12.26 -7.59 -5.74
CA ASN A 22 13.25 -8.62 -5.40
C ASN A 22 12.71 -9.58 -4.33
N PHE A 23 12.04 -9.05 -3.30
CA PHE A 23 11.36 -9.88 -2.31
C PHE A 23 10.27 -10.75 -2.94
N ALA A 24 9.38 -10.17 -3.74
CA ALA A 24 8.31 -10.89 -4.42
C ALA A 24 8.86 -12.00 -5.32
N LYS A 25 9.93 -11.72 -6.08
CA LYS A 25 10.60 -12.70 -6.93
C LYS A 25 11.08 -13.90 -6.14
N VAL A 26 11.78 -13.68 -5.03
CA VAL A 26 12.25 -14.77 -4.15
C VAL A 26 11.08 -15.60 -3.62
N MET A 27 9.97 -14.95 -3.26
CA MET A 27 8.76 -15.65 -2.81
C MET A 27 8.16 -16.52 -3.93
N PHE A 28 8.08 -16.01 -5.14
CA PHE A 28 7.55 -16.76 -6.29
C PHE A 28 8.45 -17.92 -6.68
N GLU A 29 9.77 -17.75 -6.66
CA GLU A 29 10.74 -18.81 -6.95
C GLU A 29 10.69 -19.96 -5.93
N ASN A 30 10.49 -19.66 -4.65
CA ASN A 30 10.56 -20.67 -3.60
C ASN A 30 9.21 -21.32 -3.26
N PHE A 31 8.08 -20.66 -3.56
CA PHE A 31 6.76 -21.11 -3.15
C PHE A 31 5.74 -21.20 -4.28
N GLY A 32 6.12 -20.80 -5.50
CA GLY A 32 5.22 -20.74 -6.65
C GLY A 32 4.66 -22.10 -7.07
N ASP A 33 5.37 -23.19 -6.78
CA ASP A 33 4.93 -24.56 -7.01
C ASP A 33 3.75 -24.99 -6.11
N ARG A 34 3.64 -24.38 -4.93
CA ARG A 34 2.67 -24.76 -3.88
C ARG A 34 1.57 -23.74 -3.66
N VAL A 35 1.83 -22.45 -3.95
CA VAL A 35 0.89 -21.35 -3.73
C VAL A 35 0.26 -20.91 -5.04
N LYS A 36 -1.06 -21.01 -5.13
CA LYS A 36 -1.85 -20.61 -6.31
C LYS A 36 -2.49 -19.24 -6.19
N TYR A 37 -2.71 -18.77 -4.95
CA TYR A 37 -3.39 -17.52 -4.65
C TYR A 37 -2.46 -16.63 -3.84
N TRP A 38 -2.14 -15.46 -4.39
CA TRP A 38 -1.25 -14.49 -3.80
C TRP A 38 -2.00 -13.22 -3.44
N PHE A 39 -1.75 -12.69 -2.26
CA PHE A 39 -2.31 -11.42 -1.84
C PHE A 39 -1.18 -10.43 -1.55
N ASN A 40 -1.32 -9.26 -2.14
CA ASN A 40 -0.43 -8.15 -1.93
C ASN A 40 -1.09 -7.21 -0.92
N GLU A 41 -0.79 -7.40 0.36
CA GLU A 41 -1.34 -6.56 1.40
C GLU A 41 -0.58 -5.24 1.44
N GLN A 42 -1.27 -4.18 1.09
CA GLN A 42 -0.78 -2.82 1.24
C GLN A 42 -1.81 -2.02 1.99
N ASN A 43 -1.45 -1.60 3.20
CA ASN A 43 -2.26 -0.68 3.99
C ASN A 43 -2.13 0.73 3.41
N MET A 44 -2.96 1.03 2.42
CA MET A 44 -3.02 2.34 1.78
C MET A 44 -3.89 3.27 2.62
N LEU A 45 -3.38 3.72 3.74
CA LEU A 45 -4.01 4.70 4.60
C LEU A 45 -3.35 6.07 4.37
N THR A 46 -3.74 6.71 3.28
CA THR A 46 -3.13 7.97 2.84
C THR A 46 -3.22 9.08 3.91
N LEU A 47 -4.30 9.15 4.66
CA LEU A 47 -4.48 10.16 5.71
C LEU A 47 -4.19 9.64 7.13
N VAL A 48 -4.47 8.37 7.36
CA VAL A 48 -4.34 7.76 8.69
C VAL A 48 -2.95 7.13 8.87
N GLY A 49 -2.28 6.77 7.78
CA GLY A 49 -0.96 6.16 7.80
C GLY A 49 0.08 6.92 8.64
N PRO A 50 0.24 8.25 8.48
CA PRO A 50 1.15 9.03 9.32
C PRO A 50 0.76 9.05 10.79
N VAL A 51 -0.55 9.03 11.09
CA VAL A 51 -1.07 9.08 12.47
C VAL A 51 -0.85 7.77 13.21
N ILE A 52 -1.02 6.65 12.53
CA ILE A 52 -0.83 5.31 13.13
C ILE A 52 0.57 4.74 12.92
N GLY A 53 1.50 5.53 12.33
CA GLY A 53 2.88 5.12 12.11
C GLY A 53 3.10 4.07 11.02
N THR A 54 2.13 3.88 10.11
CA THR A 54 2.28 2.94 8.98
C THR A 54 3.13 3.51 7.84
N LEU A 55 3.27 4.82 7.77
CA LEU A 55 4.13 5.53 6.83
C LEU A 55 5.16 6.35 7.60
N MET A 56 6.40 6.29 7.14
CA MET A 56 7.46 7.10 7.72
C MET A 56 7.48 8.48 7.07
N ILE A 57 7.18 9.50 7.87
CA ILE A 57 7.30 10.90 7.43
C ILE A 57 8.67 11.40 7.85
N PRO A 58 9.51 11.87 6.91
CA PRO A 58 10.84 12.40 7.22
C PRO A 58 10.76 13.58 8.20
N GLU A 59 11.72 13.67 9.11
CA GLU A 59 11.86 14.83 9.98
C GLU A 59 12.03 16.12 9.16
N GLY A 60 11.34 17.17 9.56
CA GLY A 60 11.35 18.46 8.85
C GLY A 60 10.50 18.51 7.58
N CYS A 61 9.70 17.48 7.29
CA CYS A 61 8.77 17.47 6.16
C CYS A 61 7.76 18.62 6.30
N THR A 62 7.75 19.54 5.34
CA THR A 62 6.84 20.70 5.32
C THR A 62 5.48 20.37 4.71
N ASN A 63 5.38 19.29 3.95
CA ASN A 63 4.14 18.88 3.28
C ASN A 63 3.91 17.38 3.46
N VAL A 64 3.36 17.03 4.60
CA VAL A 64 3.05 15.62 4.98
C VAL A 64 2.12 14.95 3.97
N LEU A 65 1.13 15.69 3.46
CA LEU A 65 0.17 15.14 2.50
C LEU A 65 0.84 14.73 1.17
N LYS A 66 1.71 15.60 0.64
CA LYS A 66 2.49 15.29 -0.56
C LYS A 66 3.35 14.04 -0.35
N GLU A 67 4.05 13.97 0.77
CA GLU A 67 4.91 12.84 1.10
C GLU A 67 4.11 11.54 1.21
N THR A 68 2.97 11.59 1.88
CA THR A 68 2.07 10.44 2.00
C THR A 68 1.58 9.92 0.65
N TYR A 69 1.15 10.83 -0.24
CA TYR A 69 0.75 10.44 -1.60
C TYR A 69 1.91 9.90 -2.43
N GLN A 70 3.11 10.43 -2.25
CA GLN A 70 4.31 9.94 -2.95
C GLN A 70 4.65 8.51 -2.52
N GLN A 71 4.63 8.23 -1.23
CA GLN A 71 4.85 6.88 -0.70
C GLN A 71 3.78 5.91 -1.20
N ASN A 72 2.53 6.33 -1.17
CA ASN A 72 1.41 5.55 -1.70
C ASN A 72 1.58 5.24 -3.19
N HIS A 73 2.02 6.21 -3.98
CA HIS A 73 2.33 6.00 -5.40
C HIS A 73 3.41 4.93 -5.60
N HIS A 74 4.50 4.96 -4.82
CA HIS A 74 5.54 3.94 -4.91
C HIS A 74 5.01 2.55 -4.55
N MET A 75 4.17 2.46 -3.53
CA MET A 75 3.52 1.21 -3.13
C MET A 75 2.63 0.64 -4.25
N LEU A 76 1.81 1.49 -4.89
CA LEU A 76 0.94 1.08 -6.01
C LEU A 76 1.75 0.61 -7.21
N VAL A 77 2.83 1.32 -7.56
CA VAL A 77 3.72 0.90 -8.66
C VAL A 77 4.40 -0.42 -8.34
N ALA A 78 4.90 -0.60 -7.12
CA ALA A 78 5.50 -1.85 -6.68
C ALA A 78 4.51 -3.02 -6.77
N GLN A 79 3.27 -2.81 -6.32
CA GLN A 79 2.19 -3.78 -6.42
C GLN A 79 1.89 -4.17 -7.86
N ALA A 80 1.71 -3.20 -8.75
CA ALA A 80 1.40 -3.46 -10.16
C ALA A 80 2.52 -4.27 -10.83
N LYS A 81 3.78 -3.92 -10.58
CA LYS A 81 4.94 -4.65 -11.09
C LYS A 81 5.03 -6.07 -10.51
N ALA A 82 4.77 -6.26 -9.22
CA ALA A 82 4.75 -7.59 -8.60
C ALA A 82 3.64 -8.47 -9.17
N MET A 83 2.48 -7.90 -9.47
CA MET A 83 1.40 -8.62 -10.14
C MET A 83 1.80 -9.05 -11.56
N ALA A 84 2.42 -8.17 -12.33
CA ALA A 84 2.95 -8.52 -13.65
C ALA A 84 3.99 -9.63 -13.58
N LEU A 85 4.94 -9.52 -12.65
CA LEU A 85 5.97 -10.54 -12.41
C LEU A 85 5.36 -11.90 -11.99
N CYS A 86 4.33 -11.89 -11.16
CA CYS A 86 3.61 -13.12 -10.79
C CYS A 86 3.00 -13.82 -12.00
N HIS A 87 2.34 -13.08 -12.88
CA HIS A 87 1.75 -13.64 -14.09
C HIS A 87 2.78 -14.18 -15.07
N GLU A 88 3.96 -13.54 -15.14
CA GLU A 88 5.08 -14.01 -15.98
C GLU A 88 5.71 -15.30 -15.43
N MET A 89 6.00 -15.33 -14.12
CA MET A 89 6.73 -16.43 -13.47
C MET A 89 5.84 -17.64 -13.17
N LEU A 90 4.56 -17.43 -12.87
CA LEU A 90 3.64 -18.44 -12.37
C LEU A 90 2.36 -18.51 -13.24
N PRO A 91 2.43 -19.10 -14.44
CA PRO A 91 1.25 -19.24 -15.31
C PRO A 91 0.12 -20.00 -14.57
N GLY A 92 -1.04 -19.36 -14.46
CA GLY A 92 -2.22 -19.94 -13.78
C GLY A 92 -2.34 -19.57 -12.29
N ALA A 93 -1.36 -18.96 -11.68
CA ALA A 93 -1.52 -18.34 -10.35
C ALA A 93 -2.41 -17.10 -10.44
N LYS A 94 -3.10 -16.82 -9.33
CA LYS A 94 -3.93 -15.61 -9.20
C LYS A 94 -3.33 -14.72 -8.12
N ILE A 95 -3.21 -13.45 -8.45
CA ILE A 95 -2.70 -12.42 -7.53
C ILE A 95 -3.64 -11.22 -7.53
N GLY A 96 -3.83 -10.62 -6.37
CA GLY A 96 -4.65 -9.43 -6.22
C GLY A 96 -4.27 -8.63 -4.99
N PRO A 97 -4.76 -7.39 -4.90
CA PRO A 97 -4.58 -6.57 -3.72
C PRO A 97 -5.43 -7.09 -2.56
N ALA A 98 -4.97 -6.86 -1.33
CA ALA A 98 -5.77 -6.97 -0.12
C ALA A 98 -5.85 -5.59 0.55
N PRO A 99 -6.65 -4.66 -0.01
CA PRO A 99 -6.74 -3.31 0.51
C PRO A 99 -7.51 -3.30 1.84
N ASN A 100 -7.00 -2.54 2.80
CA ASN A 100 -7.74 -2.26 4.02
C ASN A 100 -8.76 -1.14 3.74
N ILE A 101 -10.01 -1.52 3.55
CA ILE A 101 -11.12 -0.60 3.29
C ILE A 101 -11.96 -0.45 4.54
N SER A 102 -12.05 0.75 5.06
CA SER A 102 -12.91 1.12 6.18
C SER A 102 -14.03 2.01 5.66
N LEU A 103 -15.24 1.51 5.63
CA LEU A 103 -16.41 2.28 5.25
C LEU A 103 -16.99 2.99 6.47
N VAL A 104 -17.36 4.26 6.29
CA VAL A 104 -18.03 5.05 7.30
C VAL A 104 -19.46 5.33 6.84
N TYR A 105 -20.40 5.01 7.70
CA TYR A 105 -21.81 5.29 7.51
C TYR A 105 -22.21 6.54 8.32
N PRO A 106 -23.19 7.33 7.85
CA PRO A 106 -23.68 8.45 8.61
C PRO A 106 -24.33 7.99 9.92
N ALA A 107 -24.07 8.72 11.00
CA ALA A 107 -24.64 8.40 12.32
C ALA A 107 -26.17 8.62 12.36
N SER A 108 -26.69 9.52 11.52
CA SER A 108 -28.12 9.79 11.36
C SER A 108 -28.43 10.25 9.92
N CYS A 109 -29.72 10.41 9.61
CA CYS A 109 -30.16 10.96 8.31
C CYS A 109 -29.99 12.47 8.19
N LYS A 110 -29.36 13.14 9.14
CA LYS A 110 -29.09 14.58 9.06
C LYS A 110 -28.08 14.88 7.94
N PRO A 111 -28.28 15.98 7.20
CA PRO A 111 -27.37 16.34 6.10
C PRO A 111 -25.90 16.44 6.52
N GLU A 112 -25.63 16.92 7.72
CA GLU A 112 -24.27 17.07 8.26
C GLU A 112 -23.57 15.72 8.45
N ASP A 113 -24.29 14.73 9.00
CA ASP A 113 -23.76 13.39 9.22
C ASP A 113 -23.52 12.66 7.88
N VAL A 114 -24.43 12.83 6.94
CA VAL A 114 -24.31 12.27 5.59
C VAL A 114 -23.11 12.88 4.86
N LEU A 115 -22.95 14.21 4.91
CA LEU A 115 -21.82 14.90 4.29
C LEU A 115 -20.49 14.49 4.93
N ALA A 116 -20.44 14.37 6.26
CA ALA A 116 -19.24 13.93 6.97
C ALA A 116 -18.81 12.52 6.53
N ALA A 117 -19.76 11.58 6.45
CA ALA A 117 -19.49 10.22 6.00
C ALA A 117 -19.02 10.18 4.53
N GLN A 118 -19.66 10.96 3.65
CA GLN A 118 -19.26 11.06 2.25
C GLN A 118 -17.85 11.61 2.10
N ASN A 119 -17.54 12.71 2.79
CA ASN A 119 -16.20 13.32 2.75
C ASN A 119 -15.13 12.35 3.25
N TYR A 120 -15.39 11.63 4.34
CA TYR A 120 -14.45 10.63 4.84
C TYR A 120 -14.20 9.52 3.82
N ASN A 121 -15.24 8.99 3.21
CA ASN A 121 -15.12 7.92 2.21
C ASN A 121 -14.45 8.38 0.91
N ALA A 122 -14.57 9.67 0.54
CA ALA A 122 -13.98 10.22 -0.67
C ALA A 122 -12.45 10.44 -0.57
N ILE A 123 -11.94 10.58 0.62
CA ILE A 123 -10.50 10.87 0.86
C ILE A 123 -9.66 9.57 0.95
N ARG A 124 -10.28 8.42 0.96
CA ARG A 124 -9.62 7.12 1.16
C ARG A 124 -9.29 6.37 -0.10
#